data_ecee56e187c68c3fc188daf5a22445bd
#
_entry.id   ecee56e187c68c3fc188daf5a22445bd
#
_cell.length_a   1.000
_cell.length_b   1.000
_cell.length_c   1.000
_cell.angle_alpha   90.00
_cell.angle_beta   90.00
_cell.angle_gamma   90.00
#
_symmetry.space_group_name_H-M   'P 1'
#
loop_
_entity.id
_entity.type
_entity.pdbx_description
1 polymer ?
#
loop_
_entity_poly.entity_id
_entity_poly.type
_entity_poly.pdbx_seq_one_letter_code
_entity_poly.pdbx_strand_id
1 'polypeptide(L)'
;DDLRAITLNYTAFLEQSLGAAKTIYFHGGLSDYVRMDTRDLLPVDDILNCDPAKFIREVVTPNVDVSADDLRQQRHVIPALVPPLRLKPILSHRYIELWSQASEWVKQAEHVIVVGYSFNNADEHFNDILRCHPDRRIDIVVPEATSTHFLARMEKVFGTAANQYNKIKVNGFDALKAKKVRLIAAKAGEVNLSELFAN
;
A
#
# COMPACT_ATOMS: atom_id res chain seq x y z
N ASP A 1 16.84 -9.96 -10.66
CA ASP A 1 15.40 -9.66 -10.69
C ASP A 1 15.13 -8.39 -9.89
N ASP A 2 14.46 -7.43 -10.50
CA ASP A 2 14.16 -6.14 -9.86
C ASP A 2 12.79 -6.23 -9.14
N LEU A 3 12.79 -6.89 -7.97
CA LEU A 3 11.61 -6.98 -7.12
C LEU A 3 11.40 -5.66 -6.39
N ARG A 4 10.20 -5.07 -6.52
CA ARG A 4 9.75 -3.88 -5.82
C ARG A 4 8.45 -4.17 -5.09
N ALA A 5 8.18 -3.47 -4.00
CA ALA A 5 6.98 -3.67 -3.20
C ALA A 5 6.21 -2.36 -2.97
N ILE A 6 4.89 -2.45 -3.07
CA ILE A 6 3.97 -1.40 -2.64
C ILE A 6 3.17 -1.98 -1.49
N THR A 7 3.21 -1.35 -0.33
CA THR A 7 2.45 -1.78 0.85
C THR A 7 1.38 -0.77 1.21
N LEU A 8 0.20 -1.29 1.57
CA LEU A 8 -0.88 -0.52 2.16
C LEU A 8 -0.84 -0.59 3.70
N ASN A 9 0.06 -1.41 4.25
CA ASN A 9 0.32 -1.49 5.68
C ASN A 9 1.31 -0.40 6.10
N TYR A 10 1.23 0.00 7.36
CA TYR A 10 2.09 1.04 7.95
C TYR A 10 3.40 0.51 8.52
N THR A 11 3.56 -0.82 8.61
CA THR A 11 4.70 -1.48 9.26
C THR A 11 5.91 -1.61 8.34
N ALA A 12 7.12 -1.52 8.89
CA ALA A 12 8.38 -1.51 8.15
C ALA A 12 8.89 -2.91 7.71
N PHE A 13 8.10 -3.97 7.79
CA PHE A 13 8.57 -5.34 7.51
C PHE A 13 9.07 -5.53 6.07
N LEU A 14 8.37 -4.96 5.09
CA LEU A 14 8.81 -5.08 3.69
C LEU A 14 10.07 -4.27 3.41
N GLU A 15 10.18 -3.08 4.00
CA GLU A 15 11.37 -2.25 3.87
C GLU A 15 12.61 -2.91 4.51
N GLN A 16 12.46 -3.54 5.68
CA GLN A 16 13.54 -4.30 6.31
C GLN A 16 14.02 -5.46 5.43
N SER A 17 13.15 -6.04 4.62
CA SER A 17 13.47 -7.18 3.74
C SER A 17 14.01 -6.76 2.38
N LEU A 18 13.47 -5.69 1.78
CA LEU A 18 13.75 -5.28 0.39
C LEU A 18 14.60 -3.99 0.30
N GLY A 19 14.63 -3.20 1.36
CA GLY A 19 15.24 -1.88 1.42
C GLY A 19 14.29 -0.75 1.02
N ALA A 20 14.54 0.45 1.54
CA ALA A 20 13.71 1.64 1.34
C ALA A 20 13.56 2.04 -0.13
N ALA A 21 14.61 1.89 -0.95
CA ALA A 21 14.57 2.24 -2.37
C ALA A 21 13.65 1.33 -3.20
N LYS A 22 13.26 0.18 -2.68
CA LYS A 22 12.41 -0.83 -3.33
C LYS A 22 11.03 -0.97 -2.69
N THR A 23 10.69 -0.10 -1.74
CA THR A 23 9.43 -0.17 -0.99
C THR A 23 8.70 1.17 -1.02
N ILE A 24 7.41 1.14 -1.37
CA ILE A 24 6.53 2.30 -1.29
C ILE A 24 5.45 2.04 -0.24
N TYR A 25 5.33 2.93 0.74
CA TYR A 25 4.21 2.98 1.68
C TYR A 25 3.09 3.83 1.10
N PHE A 26 2.08 3.17 0.53
CA PHE A 26 1.01 3.86 -0.18
C PHE A 26 0.16 4.77 0.71
N HIS A 27 0.04 4.40 1.98
CA HIS A 27 -0.70 5.15 3.00
C HIS A 27 0.22 5.84 4.03
N GLY A 28 1.52 5.93 3.76
CA GLY A 28 2.54 6.38 4.70
C GLY A 28 3.04 5.27 5.62
N GLY A 29 4.15 5.52 6.27
CA GLY A 29 4.78 4.61 7.24
C GLY A 29 4.64 5.11 8.68
N LEU A 30 4.83 4.22 9.65
CA LEU A 30 4.80 4.58 11.08
C LEU A 30 5.90 5.57 11.46
N SER A 31 6.98 5.64 10.69
CA SER A 31 8.11 6.57 10.87
C SER A 31 7.92 7.91 10.17
N ASP A 32 6.82 8.10 9.44
CA ASP A 32 6.58 9.31 8.67
C ASP A 32 5.69 10.29 9.43
N TYR A 33 6.09 11.56 9.42
CA TYR A 33 5.36 12.65 10.05
C TYR A 33 5.24 13.82 9.09
N VAL A 34 4.14 14.56 9.17
CA VAL A 34 3.92 15.78 8.41
C VAL A 34 3.98 16.98 9.36
N ARG A 35 4.81 17.94 9.03
CA ARG A 35 4.81 19.24 9.68
C ARG A 35 3.62 20.06 9.18
N MET A 36 2.78 20.52 10.10
CA MET A 36 1.50 21.13 9.73
C MET A 36 1.61 22.52 9.12
N ASP A 37 2.68 23.25 9.43
CA ASP A 37 2.95 24.59 8.89
C ASP A 37 3.48 24.54 7.44
N THR A 38 4.47 23.69 7.16
CA THR A 38 5.12 23.59 5.84
C THR A 38 4.57 22.49 4.97
N ARG A 39 3.85 21.53 5.55
CA ARG A 39 3.38 20.28 4.89
C ARG A 39 4.51 19.36 4.44
N ASP A 40 5.72 19.56 4.95
CA ASP A 40 6.85 18.69 4.67
C ASP A 40 6.70 17.35 5.36
N LEU A 41 7.13 16.28 4.67
CA LEU A 41 7.25 14.96 5.24
C LEU A 41 8.58 14.85 5.98
N LEU A 42 8.53 14.45 7.25
CA LEU A 42 9.67 14.22 8.11
C LEU A 42 9.78 12.72 8.39
N PRO A 43 10.74 12.01 7.78
CA PRO A 43 11.05 10.66 8.19
C PRO A 43 11.72 10.68 9.56
N VAL A 44 11.34 9.75 10.43
CA VAL A 44 11.97 9.51 11.73
C VAL A 44 12.63 8.15 11.71
N ASP A 45 13.93 8.14 11.60
CA ASP A 45 14.71 6.91 11.62
C ASP A 45 14.57 6.22 12.98
N ASP A 46 14.41 4.90 12.94
CA ASP A 46 14.41 4.03 14.12
C ASP A 46 13.41 4.44 15.22
N ILE A 47 12.18 4.73 14.84
CA ILE A 47 11.11 5.13 15.78
C ILE A 47 10.87 4.11 16.90
N LEU A 48 11.18 2.82 16.66
CA LEU A 48 10.99 1.74 17.65
C LEU A 48 12.00 1.82 18.79
N ASN A 49 13.18 2.41 18.55
CA ASN A 49 14.24 2.62 19.54
C ASN A 49 14.36 4.09 19.96
N CYS A 50 13.51 4.96 19.44
CA CYS A 50 13.53 6.37 19.78
C CYS A 50 13.08 6.59 21.23
N ASP A 51 13.86 7.37 22.00
CA ASP A 51 13.41 7.87 23.31
C ASP A 51 12.16 8.73 23.12
N PRO A 52 11.00 8.35 23.68
CA PRO A 52 9.76 9.11 23.52
C PRO A 52 9.88 10.58 23.94
N ALA A 53 10.64 10.88 25.00
CA ALA A 53 10.85 12.24 25.46
C ALA A 53 11.72 13.06 24.50
N LYS A 54 12.72 12.42 23.88
CA LYS A 54 13.54 13.02 22.84
C LYS A 54 12.71 13.27 21.59
N PHE A 55 11.91 12.29 21.16
CA PHE A 55 11.01 12.41 20.03
C PHE A 55 10.02 13.56 20.18
N ILE A 56 9.37 13.66 21.33
CA ILE A 56 8.44 14.76 21.63
C ILE A 56 9.15 16.11 21.55
N ARG A 57 10.33 16.25 22.14
CA ARG A 57 11.08 17.51 22.17
C ARG A 57 11.62 17.92 20.81
N GLU A 58 12.18 17.00 20.05
CA GLU A 58 12.91 17.31 18.82
C GLU A 58 12.02 17.29 17.57
N VAL A 59 11.02 16.42 17.54
CA VAL A 59 10.18 16.20 16.36
C VAL A 59 8.80 16.83 16.53
N VAL A 60 8.11 16.55 17.64
CA VAL A 60 6.73 17.02 17.86
C VAL A 60 6.69 18.47 18.29
N THR A 61 7.59 18.87 19.19
CA THR A 61 7.65 20.23 19.74
C THR A 61 9.07 20.79 19.68
N PRO A 62 9.69 20.95 18.50
CA PRO A 62 10.98 21.60 18.40
C PRO A 62 10.84 23.05 18.85
N ASN A 63 11.57 23.47 19.89
CA ASN A 63 11.59 24.81 20.50
C ASN A 63 10.43 25.12 21.46
N VAL A 64 10.27 24.32 22.51
CA VAL A 64 9.30 24.62 23.57
C VAL A 64 9.89 25.55 24.64
N ASP A 65 10.20 26.80 24.25
CA ASP A 65 9.92 27.94 25.11
C ASP A 65 8.54 28.49 24.71
N VAL A 66 7.49 27.72 25.01
CA VAL A 66 6.18 27.97 24.42
C VAL A 66 5.44 29.02 25.24
N SER A 67 5.36 30.21 24.71
CA SER A 67 4.34 31.16 25.14
C SER A 67 2.94 30.65 24.73
N ALA A 68 1.89 31.06 25.43
CA ALA A 68 0.51 30.69 25.09
C ALA A 68 0.12 31.08 23.64
N ASP A 69 0.82 32.05 23.04
CA ASP A 69 0.62 32.48 21.65
C ASP A 69 1.29 31.55 20.65
N ASP A 70 2.39 30.86 21.01
CA ASP A 70 3.04 29.85 20.15
C ASP A 70 2.22 28.59 20.05
N LEU A 71 1.43 28.23 21.07
CA LEU A 71 0.46 27.15 21.00
C LEU A 71 -0.63 27.40 19.94
N ARG A 72 -0.94 28.65 19.64
CA ARG A 72 -1.89 29.03 18.58
C ARG A 72 -1.27 28.99 17.19
N GLN A 73 0.05 29.04 17.06
CA GLN A 73 0.75 28.98 15.78
C GLN A 73 0.99 27.54 15.27
N GLN A 74 0.39 26.56 15.92
CA GLN A 74 0.26 25.16 15.45
C GLN A 74 1.49 24.62 14.67
N ARG A 75 2.67 24.69 15.24
CA ARG A 75 3.86 24.00 14.71
C ARG A 75 3.81 22.50 15.03
N HIS A 76 2.62 21.92 14.90
CA HIS A 76 2.42 20.53 15.25
C HIS A 76 2.89 19.64 14.14
N VAL A 77 3.51 18.54 14.54
CA VAL A 77 3.84 17.41 13.69
C VAL A 77 2.77 16.33 13.93
N ILE A 78 2.18 15.85 12.89
CA ILE A 78 1.20 14.75 12.96
C ILE A 78 1.72 13.52 12.23
N PRO A 79 1.34 12.30 12.64
CA PRO A 79 1.65 11.10 11.87
C PRO A 79 1.18 11.22 10.43
N ALA A 80 2.08 10.91 9.50
CA ALA A 80 1.80 10.95 8.07
C ALA A 80 1.09 9.67 7.62
N LEU A 81 -0.03 9.35 8.26
CA LEU A 81 -0.83 8.17 7.94
C LEU A 81 -2.08 8.60 7.19
N VAL A 82 -2.26 8.06 6.00
CA VAL A 82 -3.49 8.25 5.22
C VAL A 82 -4.50 7.19 5.69
N PRO A 83 -5.55 7.56 6.42
CA PRO A 83 -6.51 6.59 6.92
C PRO A 83 -7.28 5.91 5.78
N PRO A 84 -7.85 4.71 5.99
CA PRO A 84 -8.63 3.98 5.01
C PRO A 84 -10.01 4.63 4.79
N LEU A 85 -10.02 5.86 4.29
CA LEU A 85 -11.20 6.63 3.93
C LEU A 85 -11.37 6.65 2.42
N ARG A 86 -12.62 6.67 1.97
CA ARG A 86 -12.95 6.75 0.53
C ARG A 86 -12.40 8.03 -0.12
N LEU A 87 -12.48 9.14 0.58
CA LEU A 87 -11.81 10.39 0.21
C LEU A 87 -10.60 10.56 1.14
N LYS A 88 -9.42 10.36 0.60
CA LYS A 88 -8.18 10.43 1.37
C LYS A 88 -7.72 11.88 1.52
N PRO A 89 -7.45 12.35 2.75
CA PRO A 89 -6.86 13.66 2.94
C PRO A 89 -5.41 13.64 2.43
N ILE A 90 -5.09 14.48 1.46
CA ILE A 90 -3.72 14.67 1.00
C ILE A 90 -3.08 15.70 1.93
N LEU A 91 -2.31 15.23 2.90
CA LEU A 91 -1.67 16.07 3.92
C LEU A 91 -0.34 16.67 3.42
N SER A 92 0.30 16.04 2.43
CA SER A 92 1.57 16.47 1.84
C SER A 92 1.59 16.15 0.34
N HIS A 93 2.22 17.00 -0.47
CA HIS A 93 2.46 16.75 -1.89
C HIS A 93 3.27 15.45 -2.13
N ARG A 94 4.06 15.04 -1.15
CA ARG A 94 4.84 13.79 -1.21
C ARG A 94 3.97 12.56 -1.47
N TYR A 95 2.72 12.53 -1.02
CA TYR A 95 1.81 11.42 -1.33
C TYR A 95 1.46 11.35 -2.82
N ILE A 96 1.33 12.49 -3.49
CA ILE A 96 1.07 12.53 -4.93
C ILE A 96 2.27 11.92 -5.68
N GLU A 97 3.49 12.25 -5.27
CA GLU A 97 4.72 11.67 -5.83
C GLU A 97 4.79 10.16 -5.61
N LEU A 98 4.53 9.70 -4.37
CA LEU A 98 4.53 8.28 -4.03
C LEU A 98 3.48 7.49 -4.83
N TRP A 99 2.27 8.03 -5.00
CA TRP A 99 1.22 7.38 -5.79
C TRP A 99 1.55 7.38 -7.28
N SER A 100 2.15 8.46 -7.79
CA SER A 100 2.67 8.51 -9.16
C SER A 100 3.77 7.47 -9.37
N GLN A 101 4.69 7.35 -8.44
CA GLN A 101 5.76 6.34 -8.48
C GLN A 101 5.19 4.91 -8.40
N ALA A 102 4.19 4.67 -7.54
CA ALA A 102 3.51 3.37 -7.45
C ALA A 102 2.84 3.00 -8.78
N SER A 103 2.16 3.96 -9.42
CA SER A 103 1.57 3.76 -10.75
C SER A 103 2.62 3.43 -11.80
N GLU A 104 3.75 4.13 -11.81
CA GLU A 104 4.83 3.86 -12.76
C GLU A 104 5.47 2.49 -12.51
N TRP A 105 5.62 2.05 -11.25
CA TRP A 105 6.11 0.71 -10.95
C TRP A 105 5.16 -0.38 -11.47
N VAL A 106 3.86 -0.23 -11.27
CA VAL A 106 2.85 -1.18 -11.80
C VAL A 106 2.89 -1.18 -13.32
N LYS A 107 3.03 -0.03 -13.96
CA LYS A 107 3.15 0.10 -15.41
C LYS A 107 4.39 -0.57 -15.98
N GLN A 108 5.53 -0.51 -15.29
CA GLN A 108 6.79 -1.13 -15.71
C GLN A 108 6.85 -2.64 -15.41
N ALA A 109 6.09 -3.10 -14.42
CA ALA A 109 6.13 -4.51 -14.02
C ALA A 109 5.64 -5.44 -15.14
N GLU A 110 6.32 -6.54 -15.37
CA GLU A 110 5.84 -7.63 -16.21
C GLU A 110 4.75 -8.44 -15.49
N HIS A 111 4.92 -8.57 -14.19
CA HIS A 111 4.03 -9.35 -13.32
C HIS A 111 3.81 -8.63 -11.99
N VAL A 112 2.55 -8.47 -11.60
CA VAL A 112 2.12 -7.89 -10.33
C VAL A 112 1.52 -8.99 -9.48
N ILE A 113 2.01 -9.16 -8.25
CA ILE A 113 1.43 -10.09 -7.28
C ILE A 113 0.83 -9.29 -6.15
N VAL A 114 -0.48 -9.44 -5.94
CA VAL A 114 -1.24 -8.76 -4.88
C VAL A 114 -1.56 -9.78 -3.80
N VAL A 115 -1.08 -9.55 -2.57
CA VAL A 115 -1.23 -10.49 -1.46
C VAL A 115 -2.01 -9.87 -0.31
N GLY A 116 -3.07 -10.53 0.13
CA GLY A 116 -3.83 -10.13 1.33
C GLY A 116 -4.62 -8.83 1.17
N TYR A 117 -4.84 -8.36 -0.04
CA TYR A 117 -5.57 -7.13 -0.30
C TYR A 117 -7.03 -7.40 -0.67
N SER A 118 -7.94 -6.77 0.05
CA SER A 118 -9.38 -7.05 -0.07
C SER A 118 -10.10 -6.23 -1.16
N PHE A 119 -9.41 -5.33 -1.86
CA PHE A 119 -9.99 -4.43 -2.88
C PHE A 119 -11.16 -3.61 -2.34
N ASN A 120 -10.98 -3.05 -1.14
CA ASN A 120 -11.98 -2.22 -0.51
C ASN A 120 -12.17 -0.89 -1.26
N ASN A 121 -13.40 -0.37 -1.29
CA ASN A 121 -13.70 0.95 -1.86
C ASN A 121 -12.99 2.11 -1.13
N ALA A 122 -12.48 1.89 0.09
CA ALA A 122 -11.65 2.86 0.80
C ALA A 122 -10.29 3.09 0.11
N ASP A 123 -9.83 2.15 -0.72
CA ASP A 123 -8.55 2.18 -1.41
C ASP A 123 -8.70 2.33 -2.92
N GLU A 124 -9.71 3.10 -3.35
CA GLU A 124 -10.05 3.27 -4.76
C GLU A 124 -8.88 3.84 -5.58
N HIS A 125 -8.04 4.69 -4.97
CA HIS A 125 -6.83 5.19 -5.65
C HIS A 125 -5.84 4.08 -6.02
N PHE A 126 -5.70 3.05 -5.18
CA PHE A 126 -4.87 1.89 -5.51
C PHE A 126 -5.57 0.96 -6.51
N ASN A 127 -6.88 0.78 -6.38
CA ASN A 127 -7.69 0.04 -7.35
C ASN A 127 -7.58 0.67 -8.75
N ASP A 128 -7.57 2.01 -8.84
CA ASP A 128 -7.39 2.75 -10.09
C ASP A 128 -6.02 2.48 -10.73
N ILE A 129 -4.96 2.45 -9.95
CA ILE A 129 -3.62 2.12 -10.45
C ILE A 129 -3.62 0.75 -11.12
N LEU A 130 -4.21 -0.26 -10.50
CA LEU A 130 -4.30 -1.61 -11.08
C LEU A 130 -5.20 -1.62 -12.32
N ARG A 131 -6.32 -0.89 -12.31
CA ARG A 131 -7.28 -0.79 -13.41
C ARG A 131 -6.71 -0.10 -14.64
N CYS A 132 -5.87 0.91 -14.45
CA CYS A 132 -5.24 1.66 -15.54
C CYS A 132 -4.19 0.87 -16.32
N HIS A 133 -3.78 -0.31 -15.83
CA HIS A 133 -2.77 -1.15 -16.46
C HIS A 133 -3.29 -2.57 -16.77
N PRO A 134 -4.36 -2.72 -17.60
CA PRO A 134 -5.06 -4.00 -17.80
C PRO A 134 -4.22 -5.04 -18.54
N ASP A 135 -3.13 -4.62 -19.20
CA ASP A 135 -2.24 -5.51 -19.95
C ASP A 135 -1.20 -6.21 -19.07
N ARG A 136 -1.15 -5.89 -17.77
CA ARG A 136 -0.24 -6.53 -16.84
C ARG A 136 -0.80 -7.87 -16.39
N ARG A 137 0.08 -8.83 -16.21
CA ARG A 137 -0.27 -10.07 -15.52
C ARG A 137 -0.43 -9.75 -14.04
N ILE A 138 -1.59 -10.08 -13.47
CA ILE A 138 -1.92 -9.80 -12.08
C ILE A 138 -2.35 -11.08 -11.39
N ASP A 139 -1.62 -11.50 -10.37
CA ASP A 139 -1.99 -12.60 -9.49
C ASP A 139 -2.48 -12.04 -8.16
N ILE A 140 -3.67 -12.42 -7.75
CA ILE A 140 -4.30 -11.97 -6.52
C ILE A 140 -4.43 -13.16 -5.58
N VAL A 141 -3.72 -13.11 -4.46
CA VAL A 141 -3.67 -14.17 -3.44
C VAL A 141 -4.46 -13.72 -2.22
N VAL A 142 -5.66 -14.25 -2.07
CA VAL A 142 -6.53 -14.02 -0.91
C VAL A 142 -7.36 -15.28 -0.62
N PRO A 143 -7.68 -15.61 0.64
CA PRO A 143 -8.45 -16.81 0.97
C PRO A 143 -9.83 -16.85 0.31
N GLU A 144 -10.49 -15.70 0.20
CA GLU A 144 -11.83 -15.53 -0.36
C GLU A 144 -11.87 -15.36 -1.89
N ALA A 145 -10.78 -15.59 -2.61
CA ALA A 145 -10.63 -15.34 -4.05
C ALA A 145 -11.75 -15.93 -4.93
N THR A 146 -12.35 -17.04 -4.51
CA THR A 146 -13.42 -17.72 -5.25
C THR A 146 -14.83 -17.40 -4.75
N SER A 147 -14.96 -16.56 -3.72
CA SER A 147 -16.28 -16.19 -3.18
C SER A 147 -17.04 -15.25 -4.11
N THR A 148 -18.37 -15.37 -4.13
CA THR A 148 -19.24 -14.50 -4.94
C THR A 148 -19.08 -13.01 -4.57
N HIS A 149 -18.87 -12.73 -3.31
CA HIS A 149 -18.65 -11.37 -2.81
C HIS A 149 -17.33 -10.77 -3.34
N PHE A 150 -16.25 -11.56 -3.35
CA PHE A 150 -14.97 -11.13 -3.88
C PHE A 150 -15.04 -10.95 -5.42
N LEU A 151 -15.68 -11.87 -6.12
CA LEU A 151 -15.88 -11.76 -7.56
C LEU A 151 -16.68 -10.51 -7.95
N ALA A 152 -17.68 -10.11 -7.18
CA ALA A 152 -18.40 -8.86 -7.40
C ALA A 152 -17.52 -7.61 -7.22
N ARG A 153 -16.49 -7.67 -6.34
CA ARG A 153 -15.47 -6.61 -6.25
C ARG A 153 -14.56 -6.61 -7.48
N MET A 154 -14.12 -7.77 -7.92
CA MET A 154 -13.27 -7.91 -9.12
C MET A 154 -13.97 -7.39 -10.37
N GLU A 155 -15.27 -7.61 -10.48
CA GLU A 155 -16.07 -7.03 -11.56
C GLU A 155 -16.04 -5.50 -11.55
N LYS A 156 -16.14 -4.89 -10.37
CA LYS A 156 -16.03 -3.42 -10.23
C LYS A 156 -14.63 -2.89 -10.56
N VAL A 157 -13.59 -3.61 -10.16
CA VAL A 157 -12.20 -3.16 -10.35
C VAL A 157 -11.72 -3.43 -11.77
N PHE A 158 -11.93 -4.61 -12.31
CA PHE A 158 -11.37 -5.05 -13.59
C PHE A 158 -12.38 -5.15 -14.73
N GLY A 159 -13.67 -4.90 -14.47
CA GLY A 159 -14.74 -5.02 -15.47
C GLY A 159 -14.95 -6.45 -15.97
N THR A 160 -14.57 -7.46 -15.17
CA THR A 160 -14.63 -8.87 -15.55
C THR A 160 -15.71 -9.58 -14.73
N ALA A 161 -16.82 -9.94 -15.37
CA ALA A 161 -17.95 -10.60 -14.71
C ALA A 161 -17.55 -12.00 -14.20
N ALA A 162 -18.21 -12.46 -13.14
CA ALA A 162 -17.91 -13.74 -12.47
C ALA A 162 -17.94 -14.94 -13.41
N ASN A 163 -18.85 -14.96 -14.39
CA ASN A 163 -18.99 -16.02 -15.38
C ASN A 163 -17.88 -16.05 -16.45
N GLN A 164 -17.03 -15.05 -16.50
CA GLN A 164 -15.89 -14.99 -17.42
C GLN A 164 -14.63 -15.63 -16.83
N TYR A 165 -14.67 -16.00 -15.54
CA TYR A 165 -13.56 -16.68 -14.88
C TYR A 165 -13.62 -18.20 -15.09
N ASN A 166 -12.54 -18.77 -15.58
CA ASN A 166 -12.34 -20.20 -15.70
C ASN A 166 -11.67 -20.75 -14.45
N LYS A 167 -12.14 -21.91 -13.96
CA LYS A 167 -11.51 -22.63 -12.85
C LYS A 167 -10.18 -23.22 -13.30
N ILE A 168 -9.14 -23.00 -12.52
CA ILE A 168 -7.80 -23.56 -12.73
C ILE A 168 -7.21 -24.01 -11.39
N LYS A 169 -6.04 -24.63 -11.42
CA LYS A 169 -5.18 -24.84 -10.25
C LYS A 169 -3.88 -24.08 -10.43
N VAL A 170 -3.40 -23.46 -9.37
CA VAL A 170 -2.10 -22.80 -9.31
C VAL A 170 -1.35 -23.31 -8.09
N ASN A 171 -0.25 -24.02 -8.29
CA ASN A 171 0.56 -24.62 -7.22
C ASN A 171 -0.28 -25.44 -6.20
N GLY A 172 -1.29 -26.17 -6.69
CA GLY A 172 -2.19 -26.96 -5.86
C GLY A 172 -3.41 -26.22 -5.30
N PHE A 173 -3.42 -24.90 -5.31
CA PHE A 173 -4.54 -24.08 -4.82
C PHE A 173 -5.65 -23.94 -5.87
N ASP A 174 -6.89 -23.84 -5.39
CA ASP A 174 -8.02 -23.45 -6.22
C ASP A 174 -7.83 -22.01 -6.72
N ALA A 175 -7.99 -21.81 -8.02
CA ALA A 175 -7.84 -20.51 -8.61
C ALA A 175 -8.84 -20.27 -9.74
N LEU A 176 -9.05 -19.00 -10.06
CA LEU A 176 -9.87 -18.54 -11.16
C LEU A 176 -9.01 -17.67 -12.08
N LYS A 177 -9.20 -17.80 -13.39
CA LYS A 177 -8.45 -17.02 -14.39
C LYS A 177 -9.38 -16.36 -15.38
N ALA A 178 -9.21 -15.08 -15.58
CA ALA A 178 -9.83 -14.35 -16.67
C ALA A 178 -8.80 -13.39 -17.29
N LYS A 179 -8.60 -13.45 -18.60
CA LYS A 179 -7.58 -12.65 -19.31
C LYS A 179 -6.20 -12.80 -18.64
N LYS A 180 -5.63 -11.71 -18.15
CA LYS A 180 -4.33 -11.67 -17.47
C LYS A 180 -4.42 -11.67 -15.94
N VAL A 181 -5.62 -11.77 -15.38
CA VAL A 181 -5.86 -11.80 -13.92
C VAL A 181 -6.07 -13.24 -13.47
N ARG A 182 -5.32 -13.66 -12.44
CA ARG A 182 -5.53 -14.92 -11.72
C ARG A 182 -5.90 -14.61 -10.27
N LEU A 183 -6.95 -15.25 -9.78
CA LEU A 183 -7.42 -15.15 -8.39
C LEU A 183 -7.10 -16.48 -7.71
N ILE A 184 -6.27 -16.48 -6.69
CA ILE A 184 -5.72 -17.67 -6.03
C ILE A 184 -6.27 -17.74 -4.62
N ALA A 185 -7.01 -18.81 -4.30
CA ALA A 185 -7.63 -18.99 -2.99
C ALA A 185 -6.62 -19.60 -2.01
N ALA A 186 -5.79 -18.73 -1.40
CA ALA A 186 -4.77 -19.13 -0.45
C ALA A 186 -4.47 -18.00 0.55
N LYS A 187 -3.94 -18.36 1.72
CA LYS A 187 -3.37 -17.37 2.66
C LYS A 187 -1.96 -16.98 2.22
N ALA A 188 -1.54 -15.77 2.60
CA ALA A 188 -0.22 -15.24 2.26
C ALA A 188 0.95 -16.18 2.63
N GLY A 189 0.89 -16.82 3.81
CA GLY A 189 1.94 -17.72 4.29
C GLY A 189 1.91 -19.14 3.69
N GLU A 190 0.91 -19.46 2.89
CA GLU A 190 0.78 -20.78 2.23
C GLU A 190 1.38 -20.77 0.82
N VAL A 191 1.62 -19.60 0.25
CA VAL A 191 2.07 -19.43 -1.13
C VAL A 191 3.54 -19.08 -1.18
N ASN A 192 4.30 -19.85 -1.95
CA ASN A 192 5.67 -19.49 -2.30
C ASN A 192 5.65 -18.48 -3.46
N LEU A 193 5.99 -17.22 -3.17
CA LEU A 193 5.99 -16.16 -4.18
C LEU A 193 6.95 -16.45 -5.34
N SER A 194 8.11 -17.09 -5.09
CA SER A 194 9.08 -17.45 -6.13
C SER A 194 8.47 -18.37 -7.18
N GLU A 195 7.57 -19.27 -6.78
CA GLU A 195 6.87 -20.17 -7.71
C GLU A 195 5.80 -19.45 -8.54
N LEU A 196 5.22 -18.36 -8.02
CA LEU A 196 4.29 -17.53 -8.80
C LEU A 196 5.02 -16.72 -9.88
N PHE A 197 6.24 -16.28 -9.62
CA PHE A 197 7.06 -15.59 -10.61
C PHE A 197 7.56 -16.53 -11.73
N ALA A 198 7.76 -17.81 -11.42
CA ALA A 198 8.26 -18.79 -12.38
C ALA A 198 7.19 -19.29 -13.39
N ASN A 199 5.90 -19.10 -13.09
CA ASN A 199 4.74 -19.55 -13.87
C ASN A 199 4.04 -18.36 -14.54
#